data_6cb0bba1d8bc8dfe90c66a092778b15c
#
_entry.id   6cb0bba1d8bc8dfe90c66a092778b15c
#
_cell.length_a   1.000
_cell.length_b   1.000
_cell.length_c   1.000
_cell.angle_alpha   90.00
_cell.angle_beta   90.00
_cell.angle_gamma   90.00
#
_symmetry.space_group_name_H-M   'P 1'
#
loop_
_entity.id
_entity.type
_entity.pdbx_description
1 polymer ?
#
loop_
_entity_poly.entity_id
_entity_poly.type
_entity_poly.pdbx_seq_one_letter_code
_entity_poly.pdbx_strand_id
1 'polypeptide(L)'
;MEPSPISSINSLDVTNLSFSYQGWVGENPPPLFEKLSFSILRGSKALLLAPFDSGKSTLGRMLVGGIPKYFPGRLEGAIKVMGHNLADIEVWNLLDVVTLVSQNPQEQFVASTVEEEVAFGLESLGLPPKEMRRRVEDALTNWGLDELRQVSNSELSGGERKRVLLAAAEALDAPFLILDEAFDDLDQRWREHLARFIQTTDKTILLFSSRYLAQFNRLFDHVFLLEDKQVRKVDPKQAATVFASLAGDTKPNPLSGRAKEYAHQHTLRVSNLVVERRRFSASSTETFHLQVPAFFLQSGEIVSLVGPNGSGKSSLSRVLCGLDDPLEGTRIIDGEVLDGSMLNRSVGYLFQNPDLQIFLPTVKEELSYSLRRVKGLSDEDISKRVAECADLFELKLSHTPSTMSYPKRKALQAAVYYLLDRPFYILDELDTALTYHSALTMIRHLQRNGAGILIITHDQQFITRTGGRIYQIEEGRVSER
;
A
#
# COMPACT_ATOMS: atom_id res chain seq x y z
N MET A 1 -29.63 -30.36 -25.65
CA MET A 1 -29.32 -29.08 -26.29
C MET A 1 -27.83 -28.85 -26.11
N GLU A 2 -27.08 -28.98 -27.18
CA GLU A 2 -25.62 -28.72 -27.17
C GLU A 2 -25.39 -27.22 -26.95
N PRO A 3 -24.41 -26.83 -26.11
CA PRO A 3 -24.04 -25.44 -26.01
C PRO A 3 -23.25 -25.08 -27.27
N SER A 4 -23.74 -24.12 -28.04
CA SER A 4 -23.00 -23.52 -29.14
C SER A 4 -21.73 -22.87 -28.61
N PRO A 5 -20.55 -23.09 -29.22
CA PRO A 5 -19.31 -22.46 -28.82
C PRO A 5 -19.30 -21.02 -29.32
N ILE A 6 -19.76 -20.09 -28.52
CA ILE A 6 -19.36 -18.69 -28.67
C ILE A 6 -17.97 -18.61 -28.05
N SER A 7 -16.94 -18.84 -28.84
CA SER A 7 -15.57 -18.46 -28.49
C SER A 7 -15.50 -16.94 -28.49
N SER A 8 -15.85 -16.32 -27.36
CA SER A 8 -15.54 -14.90 -27.19
C SER A 8 -13.99 -14.76 -27.19
N ILE A 9 -13.47 -14.04 -28.17
CA ILE A 9 -12.05 -13.72 -28.31
C ILE A 9 -11.57 -12.93 -27.09
N ASN A 10 -12.51 -12.28 -26.38
CA ASN A 10 -12.25 -11.43 -25.25
C ASN A 10 -12.47 -12.14 -23.89
N SER A 11 -11.55 -11.94 -22.96
CA SER A 11 -11.74 -12.32 -21.56
C SER A 11 -12.55 -11.28 -20.80
N LEU A 12 -12.50 -10.03 -21.22
CA LEU A 12 -13.26 -8.94 -20.63
C LEU A 12 -13.87 -8.05 -21.72
N ASP A 13 -15.15 -7.76 -21.61
CA ASP A 13 -15.84 -6.72 -22.35
C ASP A 13 -16.62 -5.83 -21.38
N VAL A 14 -16.27 -4.56 -21.34
CA VAL A 14 -16.99 -3.52 -20.61
C VAL A 14 -17.60 -2.56 -21.63
N THR A 15 -18.92 -2.36 -21.54
CA THR A 15 -19.64 -1.56 -22.53
C THR A 15 -20.51 -0.52 -21.85
N ASN A 16 -20.24 0.77 -22.13
CA ASN A 16 -20.99 1.93 -21.64
C ASN A 16 -21.23 1.92 -20.12
N LEU A 17 -20.26 1.44 -19.33
CA LEU A 17 -20.37 1.31 -17.89
C LEU A 17 -20.39 2.67 -17.24
N SER A 18 -21.48 2.98 -16.54
CA SER A 18 -21.59 4.12 -15.63
C SER A 18 -21.94 3.61 -14.24
N PHE A 19 -21.34 4.19 -13.23
CA PHE A 19 -21.55 3.79 -11.83
C PHE A 19 -21.48 4.95 -10.86
N SER A 20 -22.39 4.96 -9.90
CA SER A 20 -22.33 5.80 -8.68
C SER A 20 -22.71 4.97 -7.46
N TYR A 21 -21.99 5.17 -6.35
CA TYR A 21 -22.40 4.59 -5.08
C TYR A 21 -23.75 5.16 -4.62
N GLN A 22 -24.47 4.39 -3.82
CA GLN A 22 -25.67 4.89 -3.17
C GLN A 22 -25.26 5.87 -2.07
N GLY A 23 -25.73 7.12 -2.15
CA GLY A 23 -25.55 8.12 -1.10
C GLY A 23 -26.47 7.90 0.10
N TRP A 24 -26.23 8.62 1.17
CA TRP A 24 -27.17 8.71 2.28
C TRP A 24 -28.47 9.42 1.83
N VAL A 25 -29.54 9.24 2.60
CA VAL A 25 -30.85 9.78 2.25
C VAL A 25 -30.75 11.28 1.92
N GLY A 26 -31.05 11.64 0.65
CA GLY A 26 -30.98 12.99 0.15
C GLY A 26 -29.67 13.39 -0.57
N GLU A 27 -28.67 12.51 -0.61
CA GLU A 27 -27.44 12.73 -1.37
C GLU A 27 -27.41 11.91 -2.66
N ASN A 28 -27.09 12.57 -3.77
CA ASN A 28 -26.75 11.90 -5.03
C ASN A 28 -25.25 12.07 -5.27
N PRO A 29 -24.41 11.12 -4.86
CA PRO A 29 -22.97 11.21 -5.11
C PRO A 29 -22.70 11.25 -6.63
N PRO A 30 -21.69 12.03 -7.07
CA PRO A 30 -21.33 12.09 -8.46
C PRO A 30 -20.93 10.72 -9.00
N PRO A 31 -21.16 10.44 -10.28
CA PRO A 31 -20.76 9.16 -10.87
C PRO A 31 -19.24 8.99 -10.80
N LEU A 32 -18.83 7.77 -10.44
CA LEU A 32 -17.43 7.37 -10.40
C LEU A 32 -16.93 7.05 -11.81
N PHE A 33 -17.78 6.45 -12.62
CA PHE A 33 -17.52 6.14 -14.04
C PHE A 33 -18.66 6.67 -14.92
N GLU A 34 -18.30 7.12 -16.13
CA GLU A 34 -19.25 7.66 -17.11
C GLU A 34 -18.98 7.02 -18.49
N LYS A 35 -19.87 6.10 -18.91
CA LYS A 35 -19.82 5.43 -20.23
C LYS A 35 -18.48 4.76 -20.55
N LEU A 36 -17.83 4.18 -19.52
CA LEU A 36 -16.55 3.51 -19.65
C LEU A 36 -16.71 2.29 -20.57
N SER A 37 -15.82 2.15 -21.56
CA SER A 37 -15.84 1.01 -22.49
C SER A 37 -14.42 0.60 -22.85
N PHE A 38 -14.10 -0.69 -22.64
CA PHE A 38 -12.83 -1.29 -23.06
C PHE A 38 -12.96 -2.81 -23.07
N SER A 39 -12.03 -3.48 -23.77
CA SER A 39 -11.99 -4.93 -23.84
C SER A 39 -10.56 -5.45 -23.69
N ILE A 40 -10.42 -6.70 -23.20
CA ILE A 40 -9.15 -7.40 -23.03
C ILE A 40 -9.25 -8.75 -23.73
N LEU A 41 -8.32 -9.02 -24.64
CA LEU A 41 -8.23 -10.28 -25.36
C LEU A 41 -7.83 -11.44 -24.42
N ARG A 42 -8.27 -12.62 -24.73
CA ARG A 42 -7.92 -13.83 -23.98
C ARG A 42 -6.42 -14.10 -24.05
N GLY A 43 -5.81 -14.43 -22.90
CA GLY A 43 -4.38 -14.67 -22.75
C GLY A 43 -3.49 -13.42 -22.76
N SER A 44 -4.04 -12.22 -23.06
CA SER A 44 -3.24 -10.99 -23.06
C SER A 44 -2.98 -10.44 -21.65
N LYS A 45 -1.91 -9.66 -21.52
CA LYS A 45 -1.53 -8.96 -20.31
C LYS A 45 -1.87 -7.48 -20.46
N ALA A 46 -2.76 -6.99 -19.61
CA ALA A 46 -3.22 -5.61 -19.63
C ALA A 46 -2.84 -4.87 -18.36
N LEU A 47 -2.38 -3.64 -18.50
CA LEU A 47 -2.13 -2.71 -17.42
C LEU A 47 -3.17 -1.58 -17.48
N LEU A 48 -3.87 -1.32 -16.38
CA LEU A 48 -4.71 -0.15 -16.21
C LEU A 48 -4.05 0.79 -15.20
N LEU A 49 -3.52 1.89 -15.72
CA LEU A 49 -2.94 2.96 -14.93
C LEU A 49 -4.03 3.97 -14.56
N ALA A 50 -4.05 4.37 -13.31
CA ALA A 50 -4.98 5.38 -12.86
C ALA A 50 -4.49 6.05 -11.58
N PRO A 51 -4.76 7.35 -11.36
CA PRO A 51 -4.47 8.01 -10.11
C PRO A 51 -5.15 7.32 -8.92
N PHE A 52 -4.69 7.63 -7.71
CA PHE A 52 -5.40 7.22 -6.50
C PHE A 52 -6.81 7.83 -6.50
N ASP A 53 -7.74 7.15 -5.82
CA ASP A 53 -9.16 7.54 -5.74
C ASP A 53 -9.92 7.59 -7.08
N SER A 54 -9.34 7.07 -8.15
CA SER A 54 -9.98 7.00 -9.48
C SER A 54 -11.04 5.89 -9.61
N GLY A 55 -11.19 5.03 -8.60
CA GLY A 55 -12.15 3.93 -8.62
C GLY A 55 -11.60 2.57 -9.10
N LYS A 56 -10.27 2.40 -9.23
CA LYS A 56 -9.67 1.10 -9.65
C LYS A 56 -10.19 -0.09 -8.87
N SER A 57 -10.11 -0.04 -7.54
CA SER A 57 -10.56 -1.14 -6.67
C SER A 57 -12.08 -1.36 -6.77
N THR A 58 -12.85 -0.28 -6.98
CA THR A 58 -14.29 -0.39 -7.29
C THR A 58 -14.51 -1.15 -8.60
N LEU A 59 -13.77 -0.79 -9.64
CA LEU A 59 -13.81 -1.52 -10.92
C LEU A 59 -13.43 -3.00 -10.73
N GLY A 60 -12.37 -3.29 -9.98
CA GLY A 60 -11.97 -4.67 -9.65
C GLY A 60 -13.11 -5.47 -9.00
N ARG A 61 -13.76 -4.89 -7.99
CA ARG A 61 -14.92 -5.50 -7.32
C ARG A 61 -16.12 -5.68 -8.26
N MET A 62 -16.31 -4.80 -9.25
CA MET A 62 -17.34 -4.99 -10.29
C MET A 62 -17.01 -6.17 -11.19
N LEU A 63 -15.74 -6.30 -11.61
CA LEU A 63 -15.31 -7.34 -12.55
C LEU A 63 -15.40 -8.75 -11.96
N VAL A 64 -15.43 -8.89 -10.64
CA VAL A 64 -15.71 -10.17 -9.94
C VAL A 64 -17.16 -10.28 -9.46
N GLY A 65 -18.04 -9.38 -9.89
CA GLY A 65 -19.47 -9.43 -9.59
C GLY A 65 -19.87 -8.97 -8.18
N GLY A 66 -18.91 -8.47 -7.36
CA GLY A 66 -19.18 -7.99 -6.00
C GLY A 66 -20.01 -6.71 -5.96
N ILE A 67 -19.89 -5.84 -6.97
CA ILE A 67 -20.68 -4.63 -7.14
C ILE A 67 -21.60 -4.82 -8.36
N PRO A 68 -22.87 -4.50 -8.28
CA PRO A 68 -23.60 -3.87 -7.15
C PRO A 68 -24.22 -4.86 -6.14
N LYS A 69 -23.95 -6.17 -6.24
CA LYS A 69 -24.64 -7.20 -5.44
C LYS A 69 -24.44 -7.04 -3.93
N TYR A 70 -23.20 -6.79 -3.49
CA TYR A 70 -22.86 -6.66 -2.06
C TYR A 70 -22.60 -5.21 -1.64
N PHE A 71 -22.24 -4.36 -2.59
CA PHE A 71 -22.00 -2.94 -2.34
C PHE A 71 -23.00 -2.13 -3.17
N PRO A 72 -24.04 -1.54 -2.55
CA PRO A 72 -25.13 -0.91 -3.28
C PRO A 72 -24.69 0.32 -4.06
N GLY A 73 -25.20 0.42 -5.29
CA GLY A 73 -24.95 1.52 -6.19
C GLY A 73 -25.78 1.39 -7.46
N ARG A 74 -25.86 2.48 -8.23
CA ARG A 74 -26.51 2.50 -9.52
C ARG A 74 -25.51 2.17 -10.61
N LEU A 75 -25.69 1.04 -11.27
CA LEU A 75 -24.87 0.55 -12.38
C LEU A 75 -25.69 0.57 -13.66
N GLU A 76 -25.15 1.17 -14.72
CA GLU A 76 -25.69 1.17 -16.08
C GLU A 76 -24.61 0.62 -17.03
N GLY A 77 -25.03 0.02 -18.16
CA GLY A 77 -24.13 -0.63 -19.09
C GLY A 77 -24.00 -2.13 -18.84
N ALA A 78 -22.98 -2.77 -19.41
CA ALA A 78 -22.78 -4.20 -19.32
C ALA A 78 -21.31 -4.58 -19.09
N ILE A 79 -21.10 -5.64 -18.30
CA ILE A 79 -19.80 -6.25 -18.06
C ILE A 79 -19.91 -7.73 -18.41
N LYS A 80 -19.05 -8.21 -19.31
CA LYS A 80 -18.91 -9.63 -19.61
C LYS A 80 -17.50 -10.09 -19.25
N VAL A 81 -17.40 -11.17 -18.48
CA VAL A 81 -16.15 -11.80 -18.09
C VAL A 81 -16.15 -13.24 -18.60
N MET A 82 -15.14 -13.59 -19.40
CA MET A 82 -15.01 -14.90 -20.06
C MET A 82 -16.30 -15.33 -20.81
N GLY A 83 -17.01 -14.34 -21.36
CA GLY A 83 -18.28 -14.54 -22.08
C GLY A 83 -19.53 -14.52 -21.19
N HIS A 84 -19.41 -14.58 -19.88
CA HIS A 84 -20.51 -14.50 -18.92
C HIS A 84 -20.90 -13.05 -18.64
N ASN A 85 -22.17 -12.71 -18.81
CA ASN A 85 -22.67 -11.40 -18.38
C ASN A 85 -22.83 -11.40 -16.85
N LEU A 86 -22.16 -10.48 -16.16
CA LEU A 86 -22.14 -10.43 -14.69
C LEU A 86 -23.52 -10.14 -14.06
N ALA A 87 -24.44 -9.57 -14.83
CA ALA A 87 -25.82 -9.35 -14.37
C ALA A 87 -26.61 -10.67 -14.21
N ASP A 88 -26.23 -11.71 -14.96
CA ASP A 88 -26.99 -12.95 -15.09
C ASP A 88 -26.35 -14.13 -14.33
N ILE A 89 -25.15 -13.93 -13.74
CA ILE A 89 -24.40 -14.98 -13.04
C ILE A 89 -24.25 -14.67 -11.56
N GLU A 90 -24.33 -15.69 -10.72
CA GLU A 90 -24.05 -15.54 -9.29
C GLU A 90 -22.55 -15.53 -9.01
N VAL A 91 -22.13 -14.76 -7.99
CA VAL A 91 -20.69 -14.51 -7.70
C VAL A 91 -19.92 -15.80 -7.43
N TRP A 92 -20.52 -16.77 -6.74
CA TRP A 92 -19.88 -18.05 -6.45
C TRP A 92 -19.63 -18.91 -7.71
N ASN A 93 -20.35 -18.66 -8.80
CA ASN A 93 -20.11 -19.31 -10.10
C ASN A 93 -19.00 -18.63 -10.91
N LEU A 94 -18.34 -17.64 -10.35
CA LEU A 94 -17.21 -16.93 -10.97
C LEU A 94 -15.85 -17.34 -10.39
N LEU A 95 -15.81 -18.15 -9.33
CA LEU A 95 -14.58 -18.52 -8.64
C LEU A 95 -13.54 -19.22 -9.53
N ASP A 96 -14.02 -20.05 -10.46
CA ASP A 96 -13.18 -20.75 -11.45
C ASP A 96 -13.01 -19.96 -12.77
N VAL A 97 -13.58 -18.76 -12.86
CA VAL A 97 -13.57 -17.90 -14.05
C VAL A 97 -12.65 -16.71 -13.88
N VAL A 98 -12.74 -16.02 -12.75
CA VAL A 98 -11.97 -14.81 -12.46
C VAL A 98 -11.61 -14.70 -10.99
N THR A 99 -10.39 -14.30 -10.72
CA THR A 99 -9.88 -14.09 -9.35
C THR A 99 -9.35 -12.66 -9.21
N LEU A 100 -9.62 -12.03 -8.07
CA LEU A 100 -9.11 -10.71 -7.70
C LEU A 100 -8.12 -10.85 -6.54
N VAL A 101 -6.91 -10.35 -6.71
CA VAL A 101 -5.98 -10.05 -5.62
C VAL A 101 -6.14 -8.58 -5.27
N SER A 102 -6.68 -8.30 -4.09
CA SER A 102 -6.99 -6.93 -3.66
C SER A 102 -5.76 -6.15 -3.21
N GLN A 103 -5.88 -4.83 -3.20
CA GLN A 103 -4.84 -3.93 -2.72
C GLN A 103 -4.52 -4.19 -1.25
N ASN A 104 -5.54 -4.26 -0.40
CA ASN A 104 -5.39 -4.52 1.03
C ASN A 104 -5.65 -6.01 1.35
N PRO A 105 -4.61 -6.80 1.69
CA PRO A 105 -4.78 -8.21 2.02
C PRO A 105 -5.71 -8.47 3.22
N GLN A 106 -5.73 -7.57 4.21
CA GLN A 106 -6.53 -7.75 5.42
C GLN A 106 -8.04 -7.75 5.14
N GLU A 107 -8.49 -7.08 4.08
CA GLU A 107 -9.90 -7.07 3.68
C GLU A 107 -10.31 -8.36 2.97
N GLN A 108 -9.36 -9.17 2.53
CA GLN A 108 -9.61 -10.38 1.75
C GLN A 108 -9.42 -11.67 2.55
N PHE A 109 -8.61 -11.65 3.62
CA PHE A 109 -8.36 -12.83 4.45
C PHE A 109 -9.62 -13.31 5.18
N VAL A 110 -9.86 -14.61 5.09
CA VAL A 110 -11.00 -15.30 5.70
C VAL A 110 -10.54 -16.33 6.73
N ALA A 111 -9.44 -17.03 6.45
CA ALA A 111 -8.92 -18.10 7.27
C ALA A 111 -7.92 -17.62 8.33
N SER A 112 -7.61 -18.48 9.30
CA SER A 112 -6.73 -18.14 10.42
C SER A 112 -5.25 -18.30 10.07
N THR A 113 -4.90 -19.31 9.28
CA THR A 113 -3.53 -19.66 8.91
C THR A 113 -3.28 -19.48 7.41
N VAL A 114 -2.01 -19.43 7.03
CA VAL A 114 -1.58 -19.31 5.63
C VAL A 114 -2.08 -20.49 4.79
N GLU A 115 -1.95 -21.73 5.27
CA GLU A 115 -2.38 -22.91 4.53
C GLU A 115 -3.89 -22.95 4.32
N GLU A 116 -4.65 -22.63 5.36
CA GLU A 116 -6.11 -22.53 5.29
C GLU A 116 -6.58 -21.46 4.31
N GLU A 117 -5.90 -20.29 4.27
CA GLU A 117 -6.22 -19.22 3.36
C GLU A 117 -6.01 -19.62 1.90
N VAL A 118 -4.90 -20.31 1.59
CA VAL A 118 -4.63 -20.81 0.23
C VAL A 118 -5.61 -21.92 -0.15
N ALA A 119 -6.05 -22.75 0.81
CA ALA A 119 -7.00 -23.84 0.58
C ALA A 119 -8.46 -23.34 0.43
N PHE A 120 -8.82 -22.24 1.06
CA PHE A 120 -10.20 -21.78 1.20
C PHE A 120 -11.00 -21.72 -0.11
N GLY A 121 -10.41 -21.13 -1.15
CA GLY A 121 -11.06 -21.03 -2.45
C GLY A 121 -11.22 -22.39 -3.14
N LEU A 122 -10.27 -23.30 -2.94
CA LEU A 122 -10.30 -24.65 -3.51
C LEU A 122 -11.37 -25.53 -2.85
N GLU A 123 -11.61 -25.36 -1.54
CA GLU A 123 -12.70 -25.99 -0.82
C GLU A 123 -14.06 -25.56 -1.40
N SER A 124 -14.19 -24.27 -1.68
CA SER A 124 -15.39 -23.70 -2.28
C SER A 124 -15.68 -24.24 -3.69
N LEU A 125 -14.65 -24.64 -4.45
CA LEU A 125 -14.77 -25.31 -5.75
C LEU A 125 -15.11 -26.81 -5.63
N GLY A 126 -15.08 -27.39 -4.43
CA GLY A 126 -15.36 -28.81 -4.19
C GLY A 126 -14.34 -29.75 -4.84
N LEU A 127 -13.06 -29.35 -4.92
CA LEU A 127 -12.01 -30.18 -5.51
C LEU A 127 -11.73 -31.44 -4.68
N PRO A 128 -11.32 -32.55 -5.31
CA PRO A 128 -10.89 -33.74 -4.59
C PRO A 128 -9.72 -33.41 -3.61
N PRO A 129 -9.70 -33.96 -2.38
CA PRO A 129 -8.71 -33.63 -1.36
C PRO A 129 -7.24 -33.80 -1.82
N LYS A 130 -6.97 -34.78 -2.69
CA LYS A 130 -5.63 -35.01 -3.23
C LYS A 130 -5.18 -33.88 -4.16
N GLU A 131 -6.06 -33.41 -5.04
CA GLU A 131 -5.78 -32.31 -5.95
C GLU A 131 -5.64 -30.99 -5.19
N MET A 132 -6.52 -30.74 -4.22
CA MET A 132 -6.47 -29.57 -3.37
C MET A 132 -5.12 -29.49 -2.63
N ARG A 133 -4.70 -30.57 -1.95
CA ARG A 133 -3.39 -30.61 -1.27
C ARG A 133 -2.23 -30.31 -2.22
N ARG A 134 -2.24 -30.93 -3.41
CA ARG A 134 -1.20 -30.68 -4.42
C ARG A 134 -1.12 -29.21 -4.80
N ARG A 135 -2.26 -28.57 -5.13
CA ARG A 135 -2.30 -27.15 -5.52
C ARG A 135 -1.86 -26.22 -4.40
N VAL A 136 -2.27 -26.51 -3.15
CA VAL A 136 -1.83 -25.75 -1.97
C VAL A 136 -0.32 -25.86 -1.80
N GLU A 137 0.23 -27.07 -1.87
CA GLU A 137 1.67 -27.31 -1.71
C GLU A 137 2.48 -26.62 -2.79
N ASP A 138 2.09 -26.80 -4.07
CA ASP A 138 2.73 -26.15 -5.21
C ASP A 138 2.72 -24.60 -5.05
N ALA A 139 1.60 -24.00 -4.65
CA ALA A 139 1.48 -22.57 -4.48
C ALA A 139 2.30 -22.05 -3.29
N LEU A 140 2.26 -22.73 -2.14
CA LEU A 140 3.07 -22.34 -0.97
C LEU A 140 4.57 -22.36 -1.30
N THR A 141 5.03 -23.41 -1.96
CA THR A 141 6.44 -23.54 -2.37
C THR A 141 6.83 -22.46 -3.39
N ASN A 142 5.99 -22.22 -4.39
CA ASN A 142 6.27 -21.22 -5.43
C ASN A 142 6.38 -19.79 -4.85
N TRP A 143 5.58 -19.48 -3.85
CA TRP A 143 5.61 -18.17 -3.18
C TRP A 143 6.48 -18.12 -1.92
N GLY A 144 7.25 -19.19 -1.64
CA GLY A 144 8.19 -19.27 -0.50
C GLY A 144 7.50 -19.12 0.85
N LEU A 145 6.37 -19.80 1.02
CA LEU A 145 5.51 -19.74 2.22
C LEU A 145 5.54 -21.04 3.03
N ASP A 146 6.38 -22.02 2.66
CA ASP A 146 6.42 -23.35 3.29
C ASP A 146 6.63 -23.28 4.80
N GLU A 147 7.54 -22.44 5.28
CA GLU A 147 7.84 -22.27 6.71
C GLU A 147 6.75 -21.48 7.45
N LEU A 148 5.93 -20.73 6.72
CA LEU A 148 4.86 -19.91 7.26
C LEU A 148 3.50 -20.62 7.25
N ARG A 149 3.42 -21.85 6.78
CA ARG A 149 2.19 -22.63 6.54
C ARG A 149 1.20 -22.55 7.70
N GLN A 150 1.66 -22.71 8.94
CA GLN A 150 0.84 -22.72 10.15
C GLN A 150 0.85 -21.39 10.90
N VAL A 151 1.49 -20.36 10.36
CA VAL A 151 1.53 -19.04 10.98
C VAL A 151 0.19 -18.34 10.80
N SER A 152 -0.24 -17.62 11.82
CA SER A 152 -1.46 -16.82 11.75
C SER A 152 -1.31 -15.66 10.75
N ASN A 153 -2.33 -15.45 9.93
CA ASN A 153 -2.38 -14.34 8.96
C ASN A 153 -2.20 -12.96 9.62
N SER A 154 -2.52 -12.82 10.91
CA SER A 154 -2.33 -11.60 11.68
C SER A 154 -0.86 -11.29 12.00
N GLU A 155 -0.01 -12.32 12.07
CA GLU A 155 1.41 -12.22 12.43
C GLU A 155 2.31 -11.91 11.23
N LEU A 156 1.78 -12.04 10.00
CA LEU A 156 2.52 -11.83 8.77
C LEU A 156 2.85 -10.36 8.52
N SER A 157 4.01 -10.09 7.93
CA SER A 157 4.35 -8.79 7.35
C SER A 157 3.47 -8.46 6.13
N GLY A 158 3.44 -7.19 5.70
CA GLY A 158 2.67 -6.76 4.52
C GLY A 158 3.03 -7.55 3.26
N GLY A 159 4.33 -7.74 3.00
CA GLY A 159 4.81 -8.51 1.85
C GLY A 159 4.49 -10.01 1.93
N GLU A 160 4.51 -10.61 3.11
CA GLU A 160 4.08 -12.00 3.31
C GLU A 160 2.59 -12.16 3.06
N ARG A 161 1.76 -11.26 3.58
CA ARG A 161 0.31 -11.23 3.30
C ARG A 161 0.01 -11.12 1.81
N LYS A 162 0.72 -10.25 1.09
CA LYS A 162 0.56 -10.12 -0.36
C LYS A 162 0.92 -11.41 -1.08
N ARG A 163 2.00 -12.11 -0.67
CA ARG A 163 2.37 -13.42 -1.22
C ARG A 163 1.32 -14.50 -0.97
N VAL A 164 0.69 -14.51 0.22
CA VAL A 164 -0.39 -15.45 0.53
C VAL A 164 -1.58 -15.26 -0.42
N LEU A 165 -2.00 -14.02 -0.68
CA LEU A 165 -3.07 -13.76 -1.65
C LEU A 165 -2.71 -14.18 -3.08
N LEU A 166 -1.45 -13.96 -3.49
CA LEU A 166 -0.95 -14.39 -4.80
C LEU A 166 -0.91 -15.92 -4.91
N ALA A 167 -0.48 -16.61 -3.83
CA ALA A 167 -0.50 -18.07 -3.75
C ALA A 167 -1.94 -18.63 -3.82
N ALA A 168 -2.89 -18.03 -3.09
CA ALA A 168 -4.30 -18.40 -3.14
C ALA A 168 -4.90 -18.22 -4.56
N ALA A 169 -4.57 -17.09 -5.22
CA ALA A 169 -5.00 -16.83 -6.58
C ALA A 169 -4.37 -17.79 -7.61
N GLU A 170 -3.11 -18.18 -7.42
CA GLU A 170 -2.46 -19.20 -8.25
C GLU A 170 -3.07 -20.58 -8.05
N ALA A 171 -3.31 -20.99 -6.80
CA ALA A 171 -3.93 -22.28 -6.46
C ALA A 171 -5.32 -22.43 -7.06
N LEU A 172 -6.14 -21.38 -7.05
CA LEU A 172 -7.48 -21.33 -7.67
C LEU A 172 -7.44 -21.62 -9.16
N ASP A 173 -6.37 -21.20 -9.84
CA ASP A 173 -6.12 -21.44 -11.25
C ASP A 173 -7.15 -20.86 -12.23
N ALA A 174 -7.83 -19.79 -11.84
CA ALA A 174 -8.78 -19.10 -12.72
C ALA A 174 -8.09 -18.56 -13.98
N PRO A 175 -8.74 -18.62 -15.18
CA PRO A 175 -8.14 -18.18 -16.45
C PRO A 175 -8.01 -16.66 -16.59
N PHE A 176 -8.71 -15.89 -15.76
CA PHE A 176 -8.59 -14.43 -15.70
C PHE A 176 -8.21 -13.97 -14.30
N LEU A 177 -7.07 -13.30 -14.17
CA LEU A 177 -6.55 -12.81 -12.90
C LEU A 177 -6.50 -11.29 -12.92
N ILE A 178 -7.13 -10.67 -11.92
CA ILE A 178 -7.13 -9.23 -11.68
C ILE A 178 -6.21 -8.97 -10.48
N LEU A 179 -5.24 -8.09 -10.66
CA LEU A 179 -4.23 -7.74 -9.67
C LEU A 179 -4.38 -6.26 -9.30
N ASP A 180 -4.86 -5.95 -8.09
CA ASP A 180 -4.98 -4.57 -7.63
C ASP A 180 -3.78 -4.19 -6.80
N GLU A 181 -2.91 -3.30 -7.32
CA GLU A 181 -1.65 -2.84 -6.71
C GLU A 181 -0.77 -4.00 -6.20
N ALA A 182 -0.70 -5.10 -6.98
CA ALA A 182 -0.08 -6.33 -6.51
C ALA A 182 1.45 -6.25 -6.33
N PHE A 183 2.11 -5.25 -6.93
CA PHE A 183 3.54 -5.00 -6.76
C PHE A 183 3.86 -4.20 -5.49
N ASP A 184 2.86 -3.59 -4.87
CA ASP A 184 3.04 -2.90 -3.59
C ASP A 184 3.33 -3.92 -2.49
N ASP A 185 4.02 -3.48 -1.44
CA ASP A 185 4.46 -4.29 -0.29
C ASP A 185 5.44 -5.43 -0.61
N LEU A 186 5.70 -5.73 -1.89
CA LEU A 186 6.68 -6.73 -2.30
C LEU A 186 8.09 -6.11 -2.36
N ASP A 187 9.08 -6.82 -1.81
CA ASP A 187 10.48 -6.49 -2.01
C ASP A 187 10.94 -6.79 -3.45
N GLN A 188 12.16 -6.39 -3.81
CA GLN A 188 12.68 -6.51 -5.17
C GLN A 188 12.65 -7.95 -5.70
N ARG A 189 12.99 -8.94 -4.86
CA ARG A 189 12.99 -10.37 -5.22
C ARG A 189 11.59 -10.83 -5.62
N TRP A 190 10.58 -10.48 -4.83
CA TRP A 190 9.21 -10.90 -5.08
C TRP A 190 8.51 -10.10 -6.18
N ARG A 191 8.91 -8.85 -6.39
CA ARG A 191 8.50 -8.08 -7.58
C ARG A 191 8.99 -8.73 -8.88
N GLU A 192 10.24 -9.19 -8.90
CA GLU A 192 10.80 -9.93 -10.05
C GLU A 192 10.14 -11.29 -10.25
N HIS A 193 9.80 -11.97 -9.15
CA HIS A 193 9.05 -13.22 -9.19
C HIS A 193 7.65 -13.03 -9.80
N LEU A 194 6.88 -12.03 -9.32
CA LEU A 194 5.58 -11.68 -9.86
C LEU A 194 5.66 -11.28 -11.34
N ALA A 195 6.65 -10.50 -11.73
CA ALA A 195 6.86 -10.13 -13.12
C ALA A 195 7.09 -11.35 -14.01
N ARG A 196 7.91 -12.31 -13.56
CA ARG A 196 8.12 -13.59 -14.28
C ARG A 196 6.83 -14.40 -14.36
N PHE A 197 6.08 -14.52 -13.28
CA PHE A 197 4.78 -15.20 -13.27
C PHE A 197 3.84 -14.59 -14.31
N ILE A 198 3.70 -13.25 -14.37
CA ILE A 198 2.88 -12.55 -15.36
C ILE A 198 3.36 -12.86 -16.79
N GLN A 199 4.67 -12.89 -17.04
CA GLN A 199 5.23 -13.16 -18.37
C GLN A 199 5.00 -14.59 -18.84
N THR A 200 5.10 -15.57 -17.93
CA THR A 200 5.13 -17.00 -18.30
C THR A 200 3.75 -17.66 -18.27
N THR A 201 2.80 -17.10 -17.53
CA THR A 201 1.45 -17.67 -17.46
C THR A 201 0.68 -17.49 -18.78
N ASP A 202 -0.16 -18.43 -19.13
CA ASP A 202 -1.09 -18.37 -20.26
C ASP A 202 -2.40 -17.63 -19.92
N LYS A 203 -2.61 -17.32 -18.64
CA LYS A 203 -3.80 -16.61 -18.13
C LYS A 203 -3.91 -15.19 -18.70
N THR A 204 -5.12 -14.69 -18.76
CA THR A 204 -5.36 -13.26 -18.96
C THR A 204 -5.05 -12.52 -17.65
N ILE A 205 -4.28 -11.44 -17.73
CA ILE A 205 -3.94 -10.61 -16.57
C ILE A 205 -4.46 -9.19 -16.79
N LEU A 206 -5.12 -8.63 -15.78
CA LEU A 206 -5.41 -7.21 -15.68
C LEU A 206 -4.78 -6.68 -14.40
N LEU A 207 -3.68 -5.93 -14.52
CA LEU A 207 -3.05 -5.24 -13.40
C LEU A 207 -3.59 -3.81 -13.29
N PHE A 208 -4.04 -3.43 -12.11
CA PHE A 208 -4.30 -2.03 -11.75
C PHE A 208 -3.08 -1.46 -11.04
N SER A 209 -2.64 -0.26 -11.42
CA SER A 209 -1.56 0.42 -10.74
C SER A 209 -1.74 1.94 -10.71
N SER A 210 -1.38 2.53 -9.57
CA SER A 210 -1.33 3.97 -9.35
C SER A 210 0.05 4.56 -9.63
N ARG A 211 1.00 3.71 -10.06
CA ARG A 211 2.38 4.09 -10.39
C ARG A 211 2.84 3.32 -11.62
N TYR A 212 3.75 3.92 -12.38
CA TYR A 212 4.43 3.20 -13.45
C TYR A 212 5.78 2.71 -12.94
N LEU A 213 5.93 1.41 -12.78
CA LEU A 213 7.18 0.80 -12.33
C LEU A 213 8.05 0.39 -13.53
N ALA A 214 9.38 0.41 -13.35
CA ALA A 214 10.33 0.01 -14.38
C ALA A 214 10.12 -1.44 -14.87
N GLN A 215 9.64 -2.32 -13.99
CA GLN A 215 9.28 -3.70 -14.31
C GLN A 215 8.16 -3.81 -15.35
N PHE A 216 7.31 -2.78 -15.50
CA PHE A 216 6.21 -2.79 -16.46
C PHE A 216 6.66 -2.65 -17.91
N ASN A 217 7.90 -2.20 -18.14
CA ASN A 217 8.47 -2.16 -19.46
C ASN A 217 8.45 -3.57 -20.09
N ARG A 218 7.76 -3.71 -21.22
CA ARG A 218 7.64 -4.98 -21.98
C ARG A 218 6.88 -6.11 -21.25
N LEU A 219 6.16 -5.82 -20.17
CA LEU A 219 5.39 -6.81 -19.43
C LEU A 219 3.94 -6.91 -19.95
N PHE A 220 3.41 -5.85 -20.54
CA PHE A 220 2.01 -5.74 -20.92
C PHE A 220 1.83 -5.51 -22.43
N ASP A 221 0.85 -6.23 -23.01
CA ASP A 221 0.46 -6.10 -24.41
C ASP A 221 -0.40 -4.84 -24.63
N HIS A 222 -1.17 -4.48 -23.62
CA HIS A 222 -2.09 -3.36 -23.65
C HIS A 222 -1.93 -2.50 -22.39
N VAL A 223 -1.92 -1.19 -22.60
CA VAL A 223 -1.96 -0.22 -21.50
C VAL A 223 -3.19 0.66 -21.66
N PHE A 224 -3.95 0.75 -20.59
CA PHE A 224 -5.12 1.60 -20.45
C PHE A 224 -4.86 2.68 -19.41
N LEU A 225 -5.47 3.83 -19.60
CA LEU A 225 -5.47 4.95 -18.66
C LEU A 225 -6.89 5.23 -18.22
N LEU A 226 -7.16 5.19 -16.92
CA LEU A 226 -8.41 5.65 -16.35
C LEU A 226 -8.24 7.10 -15.88
N GLU A 227 -8.85 8.02 -16.62
CA GLU A 227 -8.76 9.47 -16.44
C GLU A 227 -10.13 10.07 -16.72
N ASP A 228 -10.52 11.11 -15.98
CA ASP A 228 -11.82 11.79 -16.17
C ASP A 228 -13.01 10.83 -16.24
N LYS A 229 -13.01 9.80 -15.37
CA LYS A 229 -14.07 8.77 -15.28
C LYS A 229 -14.22 7.87 -16.53
N GLN A 230 -13.26 7.91 -17.45
CA GLN A 230 -13.24 7.14 -18.69
C GLN A 230 -11.94 6.35 -18.85
N VAL A 231 -11.97 5.30 -19.66
CA VAL A 231 -10.77 4.53 -20.00
C VAL A 231 -10.37 4.80 -21.44
N ARG A 232 -9.08 5.12 -21.64
CA ARG A 232 -8.49 5.21 -22.98
C ARG A 232 -7.27 4.30 -23.11
N LYS A 233 -7.09 3.73 -24.31
CA LYS A 233 -5.90 2.93 -24.62
C LYS A 233 -4.71 3.85 -24.93
N VAL A 234 -3.53 3.46 -24.42
CA VAL A 234 -2.27 4.20 -24.62
C VAL A 234 -1.22 3.26 -25.21
N ASP A 235 -0.33 3.79 -26.05
CA ASP A 235 0.83 3.04 -26.52
C ASP A 235 1.71 2.65 -25.33
N PRO A 236 2.03 1.36 -25.13
CA PRO A 236 2.88 0.90 -24.02
C PRO A 236 4.23 1.64 -23.95
N LYS A 237 4.78 2.05 -25.10
CA LYS A 237 6.05 2.81 -25.14
C LYS A 237 5.95 4.22 -24.57
N GLN A 238 4.76 4.81 -24.57
CA GLN A 238 4.49 6.16 -24.08
C GLN A 238 3.84 6.16 -22.68
N ALA A 239 3.44 5.00 -22.19
CA ALA A 239 2.66 4.87 -20.96
C ALA A 239 3.33 5.54 -19.76
N ALA A 240 4.63 5.35 -19.57
CA ALA A 240 5.40 5.97 -18.49
C ALA A 240 5.33 7.50 -18.53
N THR A 241 5.57 8.09 -19.71
CA THR A 241 5.59 9.56 -19.89
C THR A 241 4.21 10.16 -19.74
N VAL A 242 3.21 9.53 -20.35
CA VAL A 242 1.82 9.99 -20.27
C VAL A 242 1.30 9.93 -18.83
N PHE A 243 1.58 8.83 -18.13
CA PHE A 243 1.15 8.67 -16.75
C PHE A 243 1.90 9.61 -15.79
N ALA A 244 3.20 9.84 -15.98
CA ALA A 244 3.96 10.81 -15.18
C ALA A 244 3.41 12.24 -15.32
N SER A 245 2.97 12.62 -16.51
CA SER A 245 2.32 13.91 -16.75
C SER A 245 0.99 14.03 -15.98
N LEU A 246 0.20 12.97 -15.98
CA LEU A 246 -1.11 12.90 -15.32
C LEU A 246 -0.99 12.89 -13.80
N ALA A 247 -0.01 12.17 -13.27
CA ALA A 247 0.27 12.09 -11.84
C ALA A 247 0.94 13.35 -11.27
N GLY A 248 1.21 14.37 -12.10
CA GLY A 248 1.94 15.58 -11.67
C GLY A 248 3.44 15.35 -11.43
N ASP A 249 3.97 14.20 -11.86
CA ASP A 249 5.34 13.74 -11.58
C ASP A 249 6.39 14.24 -12.59
N THR A 250 6.16 15.40 -13.21
CA THR A 250 6.90 15.87 -14.39
C THR A 250 8.34 16.33 -14.14
N LYS A 251 8.77 16.55 -12.87
CA LYS A 251 10.17 16.88 -12.58
C LYS A 251 10.60 16.36 -11.19
N PRO A 252 11.74 15.68 -11.07
CA PRO A 252 12.36 15.47 -9.78
C PRO A 252 12.81 16.84 -9.25
N ASN A 253 12.18 17.31 -8.18
CA ASN A 253 12.68 18.43 -7.40
C ASN A 253 13.19 17.84 -6.08
N PRO A 254 14.49 17.53 -5.97
CA PRO A 254 15.01 16.90 -4.78
C PRO A 254 14.77 17.79 -3.56
N LEU A 255 14.31 17.19 -2.48
CA LEU A 255 14.01 17.87 -1.21
C LEU A 255 15.28 18.37 -0.51
N SER A 256 16.44 17.90 -0.92
CA SER A 256 17.76 18.10 -0.28
C SER A 256 18.25 19.56 -0.24
N GLY A 257 17.54 20.51 -0.85
CA GLY A 257 17.98 21.92 -0.89
C GLY A 257 17.78 22.74 0.39
N ARG A 258 16.95 22.29 1.35
CA ARG A 258 16.62 23.04 2.58
C ARG A 258 17.49 22.68 3.78
N ALA A 259 18.28 21.62 3.74
CA ALA A 259 19.11 21.18 4.84
C ALA A 259 20.08 22.25 5.36
N LYS A 260 20.49 23.22 4.51
CA LYS A 260 21.43 24.29 4.89
C LYS A 260 20.83 25.38 5.79
N GLU A 261 19.51 25.57 5.74
CA GLU A 261 18.82 26.64 6.46
C GLU A 261 18.58 26.29 7.94
N TYR A 262 18.46 25.00 8.25
CA TYR A 262 18.16 24.45 9.57
C TYR A 262 19.28 23.56 10.14
N ALA A 263 20.45 23.53 9.49
CA ALA A 263 21.57 22.71 9.91
C ALA A 263 21.94 23.00 11.38
N HIS A 264 21.92 21.94 12.21
CA HIS A 264 22.38 21.93 13.59
C HIS A 264 21.42 22.38 14.71
N GLN A 265 20.11 22.48 14.46
CA GLN A 265 19.18 22.74 15.57
C GLN A 265 19.04 21.51 16.48
N HIS A 266 18.84 20.32 15.90
CA HIS A 266 18.69 19.06 16.64
C HIS A 266 19.47 17.92 15.98
N THR A 267 19.96 16.99 16.79
CA THR A 267 20.65 15.77 16.32
C THR A 267 20.15 14.54 17.07
N LEU A 268 19.78 13.51 16.31
CA LEU A 268 19.48 12.18 16.83
C LEU A 268 20.66 11.25 16.53
N ARG A 269 21.26 10.67 17.54
CA ARG A 269 22.37 9.71 17.44
C ARG A 269 22.04 8.41 18.14
N VAL A 270 22.52 7.33 17.56
CA VAL A 270 22.47 5.99 18.15
C VAL A 270 23.85 5.39 18.11
N SER A 271 24.26 4.75 19.20
CA SER A 271 25.57 4.10 19.31
C SER A 271 25.43 2.70 19.87
N ASN A 272 26.03 1.71 19.16
CA ASN A 272 26.11 0.31 19.55
C ASN A 272 24.77 -0.29 19.96
N LEU A 273 23.71 0.02 19.22
CA LEU A 273 22.36 -0.42 19.54
C LEU A 273 22.18 -1.87 19.06
N VAL A 274 21.61 -2.70 19.93
CA VAL A 274 21.18 -4.07 19.62
C VAL A 274 19.68 -4.15 19.84
N VAL A 275 18.95 -4.53 18.80
CA VAL A 275 17.50 -4.75 18.85
C VAL A 275 17.25 -6.25 18.75
N GLU A 276 16.57 -6.81 19.73
CA GLU A 276 16.16 -8.20 19.76
C GLU A 276 14.68 -8.34 19.40
N ARG A 277 14.38 -9.32 18.58
CA ARG A 277 12.99 -9.75 18.27
C ARG A 277 12.90 -11.26 18.27
N ARG A 278 11.88 -11.77 18.94
CA ARG A 278 11.53 -13.19 18.87
C ARG A 278 10.62 -13.41 17.68
N ARG A 279 11.05 -14.28 16.76
CA ARG A 279 10.20 -14.80 15.70
C ARG A 279 9.66 -16.13 16.18
N PHE A 280 8.34 -16.21 16.24
CA PHE A 280 7.67 -17.49 16.51
C PHE A 280 7.45 -18.15 15.16
N SER A 281 8.09 -19.33 14.93
CA SER A 281 7.74 -20.25 13.86
C SER A 281 7.09 -21.48 14.47
N ALA A 282 6.35 -22.25 13.69
CA ALA A 282 5.66 -23.45 14.17
C ALA A 282 6.62 -24.50 14.78
N SER A 283 7.91 -24.44 14.48
CA SER A 283 8.93 -25.41 14.89
C SER A 283 10.06 -24.85 15.76
N SER A 284 10.22 -23.53 15.86
CA SER A 284 11.31 -22.90 16.62
C SER A 284 10.99 -21.48 17.03
N THR A 285 11.55 -21.06 18.16
CA THR A 285 11.61 -19.64 18.52
C THR A 285 12.99 -19.15 18.12
N GLU A 286 13.08 -18.50 16.97
CA GLU A 286 14.32 -17.87 16.55
C GLU A 286 14.39 -16.44 17.07
N THR A 287 15.52 -16.09 17.66
CA THR A 287 15.79 -14.72 18.10
C THR A 287 16.55 -14.00 17.00
N PHE A 288 15.91 -12.99 16.43
CA PHE A 288 16.55 -12.10 15.47
C PHE A 288 17.24 -10.95 16.19
N HIS A 289 18.51 -10.72 15.89
CA HIS A 289 19.30 -9.60 16.39
C HIS A 289 19.62 -8.63 15.27
N LEU A 290 19.30 -7.35 15.47
CA LEU A 290 19.71 -6.27 14.60
C LEU A 290 20.78 -5.42 15.30
N GLN A 291 21.94 -5.33 14.69
CA GLN A 291 23.05 -4.50 15.16
C GLN A 291 23.09 -3.17 14.44
N VAL A 292 23.10 -2.07 15.20
CA VAL A 292 23.23 -0.71 14.69
C VAL A 292 24.46 -0.06 15.33
N PRO A 293 25.64 -0.21 14.72
CA PRO A 293 26.88 0.34 15.29
C PRO A 293 26.81 1.85 15.47
N ALA A 294 26.28 2.53 14.46
CA ALA A 294 26.02 3.96 14.50
C ALA A 294 24.86 4.31 13.55
N PHE A 295 24.03 5.25 14.00
CA PHE A 295 23.02 5.90 13.18
C PHE A 295 22.94 7.38 13.55
N PHE A 296 22.76 8.23 12.56
CA PHE A 296 22.77 9.67 12.75
C PHE A 296 21.74 10.35 11.84
N LEU A 297 20.93 11.25 12.42
CA LEU A 297 19.96 12.08 11.72
C LEU A 297 20.01 13.52 12.27
N GLN A 298 20.09 14.50 11.38
CA GLN A 298 20.10 15.93 11.73
C GLN A 298 18.82 16.64 11.32
N SER A 299 18.53 17.76 11.97
CA SER A 299 17.49 18.72 11.51
C SER A 299 17.71 19.10 10.05
N GLY A 300 16.61 19.17 9.31
CA GLY A 300 16.59 19.51 7.88
C GLY A 300 17.08 18.39 6.94
N GLU A 301 17.61 17.31 7.47
CA GLU A 301 18.13 16.20 6.69
C GLU A 301 17.05 15.19 6.34
N ILE A 302 17.20 14.52 5.18
CA ILE A 302 16.46 13.33 4.82
C ILE A 302 17.44 12.17 4.76
N VAL A 303 17.09 11.08 5.43
CA VAL A 303 17.83 9.82 5.43
C VAL A 303 16.88 8.70 5.00
N SER A 304 17.33 7.83 4.14
CA SER A 304 16.57 6.64 3.71
C SER A 304 17.12 5.39 4.38
N LEU A 305 16.25 4.53 4.91
CA LEU A 305 16.58 3.20 5.44
C LEU A 305 16.04 2.13 4.49
N VAL A 306 16.93 1.34 3.92
CA VAL A 306 16.60 0.29 2.95
C VAL A 306 17.01 -1.09 3.47
N GLY A 307 16.39 -2.14 2.95
CA GLY A 307 16.71 -3.52 3.29
C GLY A 307 15.56 -4.47 2.93
N PRO A 308 15.80 -5.78 2.85
CA PRO A 308 14.78 -6.77 2.55
C PRO A 308 13.60 -6.74 3.53
N ASN A 309 12.48 -7.33 3.15
CA ASN A 309 11.38 -7.53 4.09
C ASN A 309 11.84 -8.45 5.22
N GLY A 310 11.40 -8.14 6.45
CA GLY A 310 11.85 -8.87 7.64
C GLY A 310 13.27 -8.57 8.12
N SER A 311 14.01 -7.63 7.50
CA SER A 311 15.38 -7.28 7.93
C SER A 311 15.46 -6.48 9.24
N GLY A 312 14.32 -6.04 9.80
CA GLY A 312 14.27 -5.31 11.06
C GLY A 312 14.08 -3.80 10.94
N LYS A 313 13.71 -3.27 9.77
CA LYS A 313 13.46 -1.82 9.56
C LYS A 313 12.44 -1.26 10.56
N SER A 314 11.26 -1.87 10.65
CA SER A 314 10.21 -1.43 11.58
C SER A 314 10.61 -1.66 13.05
N SER A 315 11.41 -2.70 13.36
CA SER A 315 11.94 -2.91 14.71
C SER A 315 12.87 -1.78 15.12
N LEU A 316 13.80 -1.36 14.22
CA LEU A 316 14.66 -0.22 14.47
C LEU A 316 13.83 1.06 14.65
N SER A 317 12.84 1.31 13.80
CA SER A 317 11.98 2.49 13.88
C SER A 317 11.27 2.60 15.23
N ARG A 318 10.72 1.49 15.72
CA ARG A 318 10.04 1.43 17.02
C ARG A 318 10.99 1.76 18.17
N VAL A 319 12.24 1.30 18.10
CA VAL A 319 13.27 1.64 19.09
C VAL A 319 13.71 3.10 18.97
N LEU A 320 13.85 3.65 17.75
CA LEU A 320 14.23 5.05 17.54
C LEU A 320 13.17 6.05 18.01
N CYS A 321 11.88 5.70 17.95
CA CYS A 321 10.80 6.55 18.43
C CYS A 321 10.39 6.27 19.89
N GLY A 322 11.04 5.33 20.57
CA GLY A 322 10.78 5.01 21.98
C GLY A 322 9.53 4.16 22.25
N LEU A 323 9.02 3.44 21.23
CA LEU A 323 7.94 2.47 21.41
C LEU A 323 8.43 1.12 21.95
N ASP A 324 9.71 0.81 21.68
CA ASP A 324 10.38 -0.38 22.22
C ASP A 324 11.74 0.04 22.78
N ASP A 325 12.22 -0.70 23.77
CA ASP A 325 13.57 -0.52 24.28
C ASP A 325 14.58 -1.43 23.56
N PRO A 326 15.80 -0.96 23.33
CA PRO A 326 16.87 -1.80 22.81
C PRO A 326 17.36 -2.78 23.88
N LEU A 327 17.98 -3.89 23.46
CA LEU A 327 18.69 -4.79 24.36
C LEU A 327 19.96 -4.12 24.90
N GLU A 328 20.69 -3.44 24.01
CA GLU A 328 21.92 -2.71 24.31
C GLU A 328 22.00 -1.40 23.52
N GLY A 329 22.90 -0.50 23.94
CA GLY A 329 23.19 0.75 23.26
C GLY A 329 22.45 1.96 23.80
N THR A 330 22.71 3.11 23.20
CA THR A 330 22.18 4.39 23.65
C THR A 330 21.53 5.17 22.53
N ARG A 331 20.49 5.93 22.89
CA ARG A 331 19.77 6.87 22.02
C ARG A 331 19.96 8.27 22.58
N ILE A 332 20.51 9.15 21.78
CA ILE A 332 20.94 10.49 22.20
C ILE A 332 20.28 11.53 21.31
N ILE A 333 19.63 12.51 21.91
CA ILE A 333 19.18 13.73 21.21
C ILE A 333 19.89 14.92 21.87
N ASP A 334 20.58 15.73 21.07
CA ASP A 334 21.27 16.96 21.46
C ASP A 334 22.26 16.76 22.61
N GLY A 335 22.90 15.59 22.66
CA GLY A 335 23.88 15.22 23.70
C GLY A 335 23.27 14.56 24.92
N GLU A 336 21.96 14.51 25.06
CA GLU A 336 21.28 13.87 26.20
C GLU A 336 20.85 12.44 25.84
N VAL A 337 21.11 11.48 26.73
CA VAL A 337 20.62 10.10 26.62
C VAL A 337 19.12 10.09 27.01
N LEU A 338 18.26 9.66 26.10
CA LEU A 338 16.82 9.70 26.29
C LEU A 338 16.24 8.29 26.48
N ASP A 339 15.27 8.19 27.40
CA ASP A 339 14.39 7.04 27.54
C ASP A 339 13.29 7.02 26.47
N GLY A 340 12.50 5.92 26.43
CA GLY A 340 11.43 5.76 25.46
C GLY A 340 10.38 6.87 25.52
N SER A 341 10.03 7.35 26.71
CA SER A 341 8.98 8.37 26.90
C SER A 341 9.41 9.74 26.38
N MET A 342 10.69 10.08 26.54
CA MET A 342 11.28 11.32 26.05
C MET A 342 11.45 11.28 24.51
N LEU A 343 11.90 10.15 23.98
CA LEU A 343 12.01 9.93 22.53
C LEU A 343 10.66 10.07 21.84
N ASN A 344 9.60 9.51 22.43
CA ASN A 344 8.25 9.59 21.87
C ASN A 344 7.71 11.03 21.78
N ARG A 345 8.25 11.96 22.57
CA ARG A 345 7.96 13.39 22.46
C ARG A 345 8.76 14.11 21.38
N SER A 346 9.90 13.56 20.99
CA SER A 346 10.83 14.18 20.04
C SER A 346 10.78 13.55 18.66
N VAL A 347 10.40 12.28 18.55
CA VAL A 347 10.36 11.53 17.29
C VAL A 347 8.92 11.15 16.98
N GLY A 348 8.39 11.65 15.87
CA GLY A 348 7.10 11.22 15.31
C GLY A 348 7.29 9.97 14.46
N TYR A 349 6.43 8.99 14.59
CA TYR A 349 6.46 7.77 13.77
C TYR A 349 5.16 7.58 13.02
N LEU A 350 5.18 7.77 11.72
CA LEU A 350 4.05 7.49 10.84
C LEU A 350 4.13 6.02 10.42
N PHE A 351 3.22 5.21 10.93
CA PHE A 351 3.14 3.79 10.62
C PHE A 351 2.75 3.55 9.16
N GLN A 352 3.20 2.45 8.60
CA GLN A 352 2.79 2.01 7.27
C GLN A 352 1.26 2.01 7.11
N ASN A 353 0.54 1.40 8.07
CA ASN A 353 -0.91 1.42 8.11
C ASN A 353 -1.43 2.57 9.00
N PRO A 354 -2.07 3.62 8.42
CA PRO A 354 -2.59 4.75 9.18
C PRO A 354 -3.72 4.36 10.15
N ASP A 355 -4.45 3.27 9.90
CA ASP A 355 -5.56 2.82 10.75
C ASP A 355 -5.12 2.38 12.15
N LEU A 356 -3.83 2.11 12.33
CA LEU A 356 -3.25 1.84 13.66
C LEU A 356 -3.05 3.09 14.51
N GLN A 357 -3.23 4.29 13.92
CA GLN A 357 -2.98 5.58 14.60
C GLN A 357 -4.18 6.55 14.55
N ILE A 358 -5.18 6.26 13.74
CA ILE A 358 -6.41 7.05 13.60
C ILE A 358 -7.53 6.31 14.34
N PHE A 359 -8.13 6.94 15.35
CA PHE A 359 -9.08 6.27 16.23
C PHE A 359 -10.31 7.11 16.61
N LEU A 360 -10.38 8.40 16.22
CA LEU A 360 -11.51 9.28 16.56
C LEU A 360 -12.56 9.34 15.44
N PRO A 361 -13.82 9.64 15.77
CA PRO A 361 -14.94 9.57 14.84
C PRO A 361 -14.87 10.54 13.67
N THR A 362 -14.27 11.72 13.87
CA THR A 362 -14.19 12.76 12.84
C THR A 362 -12.77 13.28 12.66
N VAL A 363 -12.46 13.77 11.46
CA VAL A 363 -11.19 14.44 11.14
C VAL A 363 -10.94 15.62 12.10
N LYS A 364 -11.97 16.39 12.44
CA LYS A 364 -11.86 17.51 13.39
C LYS A 364 -11.39 17.04 14.77
N GLU A 365 -11.97 15.98 15.29
CA GLU A 365 -11.60 15.43 16.60
C GLU A 365 -10.19 14.87 16.59
N GLU A 366 -9.83 14.13 15.55
CA GLU A 366 -8.51 13.53 15.37
C GLU A 366 -7.40 14.60 15.36
N LEU A 367 -7.57 15.67 14.58
CA LEU A 367 -6.62 16.79 14.52
C LEU A 367 -6.57 17.57 15.84
N SER A 368 -7.72 17.75 16.52
CA SER A 368 -7.79 18.51 17.76
C SER A 368 -7.22 17.79 18.97
N TYR A 369 -7.23 16.45 18.97
CA TYR A 369 -6.92 15.63 20.14
C TYR A 369 -5.54 15.89 20.73
N SER A 370 -4.52 15.93 19.88
CA SER A 370 -3.14 16.17 20.30
C SER A 370 -2.92 17.59 20.80
N LEU A 371 -3.56 18.59 20.19
CA LEU A 371 -3.42 19.99 20.55
C LEU A 371 -4.08 20.31 21.91
N ARG A 372 -5.16 19.65 22.28
CA ARG A 372 -5.82 19.83 23.60
C ARG A 372 -4.91 19.48 24.78
N ARG A 373 -3.83 18.74 24.55
CA ARG A 373 -2.86 18.37 25.58
C ARG A 373 -1.66 19.35 25.66
N VAL A 374 -1.60 20.31 24.73
CA VAL A 374 -0.56 21.35 24.75
C VAL A 374 -0.99 22.45 25.69
N LYS A 375 -0.21 22.69 26.75
CA LYS A 375 -0.50 23.75 27.73
C LYS A 375 -0.45 25.14 27.06
N GLY A 376 -1.42 25.98 27.38
CA GLY A 376 -1.47 27.40 26.96
C GLY A 376 -2.13 27.67 25.62
N LEU A 377 -2.72 26.66 24.95
CA LEU A 377 -3.56 26.88 23.76
C LEU A 377 -5.02 27.08 24.19
N SER A 378 -5.66 28.15 23.68
CA SER A 378 -7.10 28.34 23.78
C SER A 378 -7.87 27.47 22.77
N ASP A 379 -9.18 27.24 23.03
CA ASP A 379 -10.03 26.49 22.07
C ASP A 379 -10.12 27.19 20.71
N GLU A 380 -10.01 28.53 20.69
CA GLU A 380 -9.99 29.34 19.47
C GLU A 380 -8.68 29.11 18.67
N ASP A 381 -7.51 29.09 19.35
CA ASP A 381 -6.23 28.79 18.74
C ASP A 381 -6.20 27.36 18.17
N ILE A 382 -6.73 26.40 18.92
CA ILE A 382 -6.85 25.02 18.46
C ILE A 382 -7.72 24.95 17.20
N SER A 383 -8.89 25.57 17.24
CA SER A 383 -9.82 25.57 16.09
C SER A 383 -9.21 26.20 14.85
N LYS A 384 -8.49 27.29 14.99
CA LYS A 384 -7.77 27.96 13.92
C LYS A 384 -6.67 27.08 13.32
N ARG A 385 -5.79 26.53 14.15
CA ARG A 385 -4.70 25.61 13.70
C ARG A 385 -5.24 24.37 13.01
N VAL A 386 -6.32 23.80 13.52
CA VAL A 386 -6.98 22.63 12.93
C VAL A 386 -7.56 22.96 11.55
N ALA A 387 -8.20 24.13 11.39
CA ALA A 387 -8.75 24.54 10.10
C ALA A 387 -7.63 24.77 9.07
N GLU A 388 -6.59 25.52 9.42
CA GLU A 388 -5.43 25.77 8.56
C GLU A 388 -4.72 24.48 8.15
N CYS A 389 -4.59 23.52 9.09
CA CYS A 389 -4.00 22.22 8.81
C CYS A 389 -4.89 21.37 7.88
N ALA A 390 -6.20 21.37 8.12
CA ALA A 390 -7.14 20.64 7.28
C ALA A 390 -7.13 21.17 5.84
N ASP A 391 -7.09 22.48 5.64
CA ASP A 391 -6.97 23.10 4.32
C ASP A 391 -5.64 22.71 3.64
N LEU A 392 -4.53 22.76 4.39
CA LEU A 392 -3.19 22.42 3.88
C LEU A 392 -3.09 20.96 3.38
N PHE A 393 -3.77 20.01 4.04
CA PHE A 393 -3.80 18.59 3.70
C PHE A 393 -5.05 18.19 2.89
N GLU A 394 -5.85 19.17 2.44
CA GLU A 394 -7.09 18.96 1.67
C GLU A 394 -8.07 17.98 2.37
N LEU A 395 -8.27 18.15 3.67
CA LEU A 395 -9.12 17.33 4.51
C LEU A 395 -10.41 18.07 4.85
N LYS A 396 -11.54 17.37 4.85
CA LYS A 396 -12.82 17.92 5.31
C LYS A 396 -13.03 17.54 6.78
N LEU A 397 -13.18 18.54 7.65
CA LEU A 397 -13.29 18.35 9.11
C LEU A 397 -14.46 17.48 9.56
N SER A 398 -15.55 17.47 8.77
CA SER A 398 -16.76 16.68 9.06
C SER A 398 -16.66 15.20 8.62
N HIS A 399 -15.63 14.84 7.85
CA HIS A 399 -15.51 13.46 7.37
C HIS A 399 -15.20 12.50 8.51
N THR A 400 -15.71 11.27 8.38
CA THR A 400 -15.39 10.13 9.24
C THR A 400 -14.17 9.41 8.67
N PRO A 401 -13.06 9.27 9.41
CA PRO A 401 -11.83 8.67 8.91
C PRO A 401 -11.99 7.27 8.33
N SER A 402 -12.83 6.41 8.92
CA SER A 402 -13.08 5.04 8.43
C SER A 402 -13.72 4.97 7.04
N THR A 403 -14.37 6.04 6.59
CA THR A 403 -14.97 6.11 5.25
C THR A 403 -14.07 6.79 4.22
N MET A 404 -12.91 7.30 4.65
CA MET A 404 -11.96 7.96 3.77
C MET A 404 -11.14 6.92 3.00
N SER A 405 -10.67 7.30 1.80
CA SER A 405 -9.71 6.49 1.06
C SER A 405 -8.39 6.36 1.82
N TYR A 406 -7.63 5.30 1.52
CA TYR A 406 -6.35 5.06 2.16
C TYR A 406 -5.36 6.23 2.01
N PRO A 407 -5.19 6.87 0.83
CA PRO A 407 -4.39 8.09 0.68
C PRO A 407 -4.83 9.24 1.59
N LYS A 408 -6.13 9.45 1.73
CA LYS A 408 -6.66 10.51 2.61
C LYS A 408 -6.45 10.19 4.09
N ARG A 409 -6.47 8.90 4.49
CA ARG A 409 -6.10 8.50 5.85
C ARG A 409 -4.60 8.73 6.12
N LYS A 410 -3.70 8.43 5.15
CA LYS A 410 -2.28 8.80 5.26
C LYS A 410 -2.08 10.32 5.36
N ALA A 411 -2.83 11.11 4.61
CA ALA A 411 -2.81 12.57 4.73
C ALA A 411 -3.27 13.03 6.11
N LEU A 412 -4.32 12.44 6.68
CA LEU A 412 -4.78 12.72 8.04
C LEU A 412 -3.72 12.37 9.09
N GLN A 413 -3.10 11.20 8.97
CA GLN A 413 -1.99 10.78 9.83
C GLN A 413 -0.83 11.81 9.77
N ALA A 414 -0.41 12.22 8.57
CA ALA A 414 0.63 13.24 8.41
C ALA A 414 0.21 14.59 8.98
N ALA A 415 -1.07 14.98 8.83
CA ALA A 415 -1.63 16.22 9.38
C ALA A 415 -1.61 16.26 10.91
N VAL A 416 -1.91 15.13 11.59
CA VAL A 416 -1.78 15.00 13.05
C VAL A 416 -0.33 15.27 13.49
N TYR A 417 0.64 14.65 12.80
CA TYR A 417 2.05 14.84 13.12
C TYR A 417 2.57 16.24 12.75
N TYR A 418 2.04 16.84 11.69
CA TYR A 418 2.30 18.23 11.36
C TYR A 418 1.91 19.20 12.49
N LEU A 419 0.77 18.96 13.14
CA LEU A 419 0.33 19.76 14.30
C LEU A 419 1.17 19.51 15.56
N LEU A 420 1.72 18.32 15.72
CA LEU A 420 2.60 17.96 16.84
C LEU A 420 3.98 18.59 16.76
N ASP A 421 4.44 18.95 15.56
CA ASP A 421 5.68 19.70 15.28
C ASP A 421 6.91 19.11 15.97
N ARG A 422 7.26 17.87 15.61
CA ARG A 422 8.39 17.14 16.20
C ARG A 422 9.71 17.49 15.50
N PRO A 423 10.87 17.48 16.21
CA PRO A 423 12.18 17.69 15.60
C PRO A 423 12.62 16.56 14.64
N PHE A 424 12.04 15.36 14.79
CA PHE A 424 12.32 14.21 13.93
C PHE A 424 11.06 13.46 13.56
N TYR A 425 11.04 12.89 12.34
CA TYR A 425 9.98 11.99 11.86
C TYR A 425 10.56 10.74 11.24
N ILE A 426 9.91 9.62 11.50
CA ILE A 426 10.13 8.34 10.83
C ILE A 426 8.88 8.07 9.99
N LEU A 427 9.07 7.87 8.68
CA LEU A 427 8.01 7.65 7.71
C LEU A 427 8.12 6.23 7.18
N ASP A 428 7.27 5.32 7.67
CA ASP A 428 7.31 3.92 7.29
C ASP A 428 6.43 3.70 6.06
N GLU A 429 7.07 3.47 4.91
CA GLU A 429 6.43 3.26 3.60
C GLU A 429 5.37 4.32 3.28
N LEU A 430 5.71 5.60 3.50
CA LEU A 430 4.78 6.70 3.19
C LEU A 430 4.41 6.74 1.70
N ASP A 431 5.33 6.33 0.83
CA ASP A 431 5.13 6.27 -0.62
C ASP A 431 4.15 5.19 -1.06
N THR A 432 3.87 4.19 -0.24
CA THR A 432 2.88 3.15 -0.56
C THR A 432 1.48 3.76 -0.65
N ALA A 433 0.78 3.47 -1.74
CA ALA A 433 -0.55 3.98 -2.05
C ALA A 433 -0.65 5.52 -2.18
N LEU A 434 0.46 6.20 -2.46
CA LEU A 434 0.50 7.64 -2.77
C LEU A 434 1.22 7.89 -4.09
N THR A 435 0.86 8.98 -4.80
CA THR A 435 1.72 9.49 -5.86
C THR A 435 3.01 10.04 -5.24
N TYR A 436 4.11 10.02 -5.99
CA TYR A 436 5.36 10.64 -5.51
C TYR A 436 5.15 12.12 -5.16
N HIS A 437 4.37 12.83 -5.97
CA HIS A 437 4.03 14.23 -5.69
C HIS A 437 3.36 14.41 -4.33
N SER A 438 2.34 13.61 -4.02
CA SER A 438 1.63 13.66 -2.73
C SER A 438 2.55 13.32 -1.56
N ALA A 439 3.34 12.24 -1.68
CA ALA A 439 4.28 11.83 -0.64
C ALA A 439 5.35 12.92 -0.39
N LEU A 440 5.95 13.47 -1.45
CA LEU A 440 6.93 14.55 -1.34
C LEU A 440 6.32 15.84 -0.77
N THR A 441 5.06 16.13 -1.07
CA THR A 441 4.35 17.29 -0.50
C THR A 441 4.15 17.11 1.00
N MET A 442 3.71 15.94 1.46
CA MET A 442 3.60 15.63 2.89
C MET A 442 4.95 15.74 3.61
N ILE A 443 6.03 15.25 3.01
CA ILE A 443 7.39 15.40 3.55
C ILE A 443 7.77 16.88 3.71
N ARG A 444 7.51 17.72 2.69
CA ARG A 444 7.78 19.16 2.76
C ARG A 444 6.99 19.84 3.89
N HIS A 445 5.74 19.44 4.10
CA HIS A 445 4.95 19.97 5.20
C HIS A 445 5.53 19.57 6.56
N LEU A 446 5.94 18.32 6.74
CA LEU A 446 6.59 17.86 7.97
C LEU A 446 7.95 18.54 8.22
N GLN A 447 8.68 18.89 7.15
CA GLN A 447 9.97 19.59 7.24
C GLN A 447 9.88 21.11 7.41
N ARG A 448 8.69 21.69 7.48
CA ARG A 448 8.50 23.16 7.50
C ARG A 448 9.36 23.90 8.50
N ASN A 449 9.57 23.28 9.69
CA ASN A 449 10.37 23.83 10.78
C ASN A 449 11.75 23.16 10.91
N GLY A 450 12.24 22.56 9.82
CA GLY A 450 13.56 21.95 9.77
C GLY A 450 13.66 20.58 10.42
N ALA A 451 12.56 19.83 10.55
CA ALA A 451 12.63 18.47 11.09
C ALA A 451 13.53 17.55 10.25
N GLY A 452 14.29 16.69 10.93
CA GLY A 452 15.00 15.58 10.31
C GLY A 452 14.06 14.42 9.98
N ILE A 453 14.20 13.83 8.81
CA ILE A 453 13.29 12.76 8.34
C ILE A 453 14.03 11.48 8.01
N LEU A 454 13.62 10.38 8.63
CA LEU A 454 13.98 9.03 8.27
C LEU A 454 12.85 8.42 7.43
N ILE A 455 13.15 8.03 6.19
CA ILE A 455 12.21 7.38 5.28
C ILE A 455 12.56 5.90 5.19
N ILE A 456 11.59 5.05 5.41
CA ILE A 456 11.68 3.61 5.13
C ILE A 456 10.91 3.35 3.85
N THR A 457 11.57 2.83 2.83
CA THR A 457 10.94 2.50 1.56
C THR A 457 11.75 1.44 0.81
N HIS A 458 11.08 0.73 -0.06
CA HIS A 458 11.67 -0.20 -1.03
C HIS A 458 11.77 0.41 -2.44
N ASP A 459 11.24 1.61 -2.64
CA ASP A 459 11.14 2.25 -3.93
C ASP A 459 12.40 3.08 -4.26
N GLN A 460 13.24 2.55 -5.15
CA GLN A 460 14.47 3.22 -5.60
C GLN A 460 14.19 4.56 -6.30
N GLN A 461 13.05 4.70 -7.00
CA GLN A 461 12.70 5.96 -7.63
C GLN A 461 12.31 7.00 -6.58
N PHE A 462 11.63 6.60 -5.52
CA PHE A 462 11.29 7.49 -4.41
C PHE A 462 12.55 7.94 -3.67
N ILE A 463 13.49 7.04 -3.37
CA ILE A 463 14.78 7.35 -2.77
C ILE A 463 15.56 8.37 -3.62
N THR A 464 15.59 8.17 -4.94
CA THR A 464 16.25 9.11 -5.86
C THR A 464 15.61 10.49 -5.84
N ARG A 465 14.28 10.57 -5.68
CA ARG A 465 13.52 11.82 -5.64
C ARG A 465 13.65 12.56 -4.30
N THR A 466 13.73 11.84 -3.20
CA THR A 466 13.93 12.44 -1.87
C THR A 466 15.38 12.90 -1.68
N GLY A 467 16.33 12.18 -2.24
CA GLY A 467 17.76 12.39 -2.03
C GLY A 467 18.19 12.09 -0.61
N GLY A 468 19.39 12.51 -0.23
CA GLY A 468 19.94 12.33 1.11
C GLY A 468 20.77 11.07 1.26
N ARG A 469 21.19 10.79 2.52
CA ARG A 469 22.01 9.62 2.87
C ARG A 469 21.16 8.36 2.92
N ILE A 470 21.79 7.22 2.69
CA ILE A 470 21.12 5.92 2.70
C ILE A 470 21.80 5.04 3.73
N TYR A 471 21.01 4.49 4.65
CA TYR A 471 21.40 3.36 5.49
C TYR A 471 20.79 2.09 4.94
N GLN A 472 21.57 1.01 4.98
CA GLN A 472 21.16 -0.30 4.52
C GLN A 472 21.20 -1.32 5.64
N ILE A 473 20.19 -2.19 5.70
CA ILE A 473 20.19 -3.35 6.59
C ILE A 473 20.51 -4.59 5.76
N GLU A 474 21.65 -5.20 6.05
CA GLU A 474 22.09 -6.48 5.48
C GLU A 474 22.51 -7.41 6.59
N GLU A 475 22.09 -8.68 6.53
CA GLU A 475 22.46 -9.74 7.48
C GLU A 475 22.35 -9.33 8.96
N GLY A 476 21.31 -8.60 9.33
CA GLY A 476 21.08 -8.12 10.68
C GLY A 476 21.99 -6.98 11.13
N ARG A 477 22.63 -6.27 10.21
CA ARG A 477 23.50 -5.12 10.52
C ARG A 477 23.12 -3.88 9.72
N VAL A 478 23.12 -2.73 10.38
CA VAL A 478 22.91 -1.41 9.74
C VAL A 478 24.26 -0.81 9.38
N SER A 479 24.38 -0.34 8.13
CA SER A 479 25.55 0.40 7.63
C SER A 479 25.11 1.57 6.74
N GLU A 480 25.92 2.62 6.68
CA GLU A 480 25.74 3.73 5.73
C GLU A 480 26.32 3.32 4.36
N ARG A 481 25.57 3.64 3.28
CA ARG A 481 25.92 3.27 1.91
C ARG A 481 26.55 4.45 1.18
#